data_9efab650c30f56e999754995058feadb
#
_entry.id   9efab650c30f56e999754995058feadb
#
_cell.length_a   1.000
_cell.length_b   1.000
_cell.length_c   1.000
_cell.angle_alpha   90.00
_cell.angle_beta   90.00
_cell.angle_gamma   90.00
#
_symmetry.space_group_name_H-M   'P 1'
#
loop_
_entity.id
_entity.type
_entity.pdbx_description
1 polymer ?
#
loop_
_entity_poly.entity_id
_entity_poly.type
_entity_poly.pdbx_seq_one_letter_code
_entity_poly.pdbx_strand_id
1 'polypeptide(L)'
;VLFCPILSWLRQQLRGEGVERFFVWLPESLSAWKAEAEACFAPEDMAIVSCDRAALRDFLQGEGKVTVFPDAEIPVRLEGRGYAYRAEAAALLEGWFESPDSSEVRGWEPYGSSTPILSLEDLQAQEMSVRDIILARHLSNGVRILDPAAVYIDPRVEIGAGTLILPGTILRGHTTIGRDCEIGPNAMVR
;
A
#
# COMPACT_ATOMS: atom_id res chain seq x y z
N VAL A 1 -2.59 6.88 -5.18
CA VAL A 1 -1.24 7.36 -5.50
C VAL A 1 -0.80 6.77 -6.82
N LEU A 2 -0.29 7.60 -7.72
CA LEU A 2 0.23 7.18 -9.03
C LEU A 2 -0.61 6.09 -9.71
N PHE A 3 -1.81 6.40 -10.14
CA PHE A 3 -2.71 5.49 -10.88
C PHE A 3 -3.26 4.29 -10.08
N CYS A 4 -2.93 4.16 -8.81
CA CYS A 4 -3.28 3.02 -7.98
C CYS A 4 -3.95 3.52 -6.68
N PRO A 5 -5.02 2.89 -6.18
CA PRO A 5 -5.57 3.19 -4.86
C PRO A 5 -4.49 3.05 -3.77
N ILE A 6 -4.55 3.91 -2.75
CA ILE A 6 -3.60 3.86 -1.62
C ILE A 6 -3.61 2.49 -0.95
N LEU A 7 -4.78 1.90 -0.79
CA LEU A 7 -4.94 0.58 -0.18
C LEU A 7 -4.23 -0.53 -0.99
N SER A 8 -4.29 -0.47 -2.32
CA SER A 8 -3.54 -1.41 -3.19
C SER A 8 -2.03 -1.21 -3.07
N TRP A 9 -1.57 0.03 -2.92
CA TRP A 9 -0.15 0.33 -2.68
C TRP A 9 0.30 -0.24 -1.33
N LEU A 10 -0.43 0.01 -0.25
CA LEU A 10 -0.13 -0.51 1.07
C LEU A 10 -0.11 -2.05 1.09
N ARG A 11 -1.10 -2.68 0.45
CA ARG A 11 -1.12 -4.13 0.25
C ARG A 11 0.18 -4.65 -0.35
N GLN A 12 0.66 -4.04 -1.43
CA GLN A 12 1.90 -4.48 -2.09
C GLN A 12 3.12 -4.37 -1.16
N GLN A 13 3.21 -3.29 -0.39
CA GLN A 13 4.30 -3.10 0.58
C GLN A 13 4.26 -4.22 1.64
N LEU A 14 3.11 -4.44 2.25
CA LEU A 14 2.93 -5.44 3.30
C LEU A 14 3.13 -6.87 2.79
N ARG A 15 2.70 -7.18 1.57
CA ARG A 15 2.99 -8.48 0.93
C ARG A 15 4.50 -8.70 0.75
N GLY A 16 5.24 -7.68 0.37
CA GLY A 16 6.70 -7.70 0.29
C GLY A 16 7.38 -7.98 1.62
N GLU A 17 6.73 -7.67 2.74
CA GLU A 17 7.16 -7.96 4.11
C GLU A 17 6.65 -9.31 4.65
N GLY A 18 5.94 -10.08 3.84
CA GLY A 18 5.44 -11.42 4.20
C GLY A 18 4.05 -11.42 4.84
N VAL A 19 3.31 -10.32 4.80
CA VAL A 19 1.92 -10.29 5.27
C VAL A 19 1.04 -11.01 4.25
N GLU A 20 0.28 -11.99 4.71
CA GLU A 20 -0.57 -12.84 3.86
C GLU A 20 -2.07 -12.59 4.06
N ARG A 21 -2.47 -12.08 5.22
CA ARG A 21 -3.86 -11.87 5.60
C ARG A 21 -4.13 -10.41 5.93
N PHE A 22 -5.27 -9.91 5.49
CA PHE A 22 -5.65 -8.51 5.67
C PHE A 22 -7.06 -8.41 6.25
N PHE A 23 -7.26 -7.49 7.18
CA PHE A 23 -8.57 -7.08 7.63
C PHE A 23 -8.71 -5.56 7.47
N VAL A 24 -9.70 -5.14 6.71
CA VAL A 24 -10.05 -3.73 6.54
C VAL A 24 -11.31 -3.46 7.34
N TRP A 25 -11.17 -2.71 8.43
CA TRP A 25 -12.32 -2.23 9.17
C TRP A 25 -12.94 -1.06 8.40
N LEU A 26 -14.09 -1.30 7.81
CA LEU A 26 -14.82 -0.29 7.04
C LEU A 26 -16.09 0.10 7.80
N PRO A 27 -16.16 1.31 8.38
CA PRO A 27 -17.34 1.77 9.10
C PRO A 27 -18.60 1.72 8.24
N GLU A 28 -19.76 1.49 8.86
CA GLU A 28 -21.05 1.37 8.17
C GLU A 28 -21.37 2.62 7.31
N SER A 29 -20.95 3.80 7.78
CA SER A 29 -21.05 5.07 7.04
C SER A 29 -20.29 5.08 5.71
N LEU A 30 -19.31 4.20 5.53
CA LEU A 30 -18.49 4.05 4.33
C LEU A 30 -18.82 2.76 3.56
N SER A 31 -19.91 2.08 3.87
CA SER A 31 -20.31 0.81 3.26
C SER A 31 -20.44 0.86 1.72
N ALA A 32 -20.74 2.04 1.17
CA ALA A 32 -20.77 2.25 -0.28
C ALA A 32 -19.42 1.99 -0.98
N TRP A 33 -18.30 2.09 -0.25
CA TRP A 33 -16.94 1.87 -0.77
C TRP A 33 -16.44 0.43 -0.58
N LYS A 34 -17.28 -0.48 -0.12
CA LYS A 34 -16.86 -1.86 0.18
C LYS A 34 -16.33 -2.58 -1.06
N ALA A 35 -17.02 -2.49 -2.18
CA ALA A 35 -16.61 -3.15 -3.42
C ALA A 35 -15.25 -2.62 -3.94
N GLU A 36 -15.03 -1.31 -3.83
CA GLU A 36 -13.77 -0.69 -4.22
C GLU A 36 -12.62 -1.09 -3.28
N ALA A 37 -12.91 -1.21 -1.98
CA ALA A 37 -11.92 -1.68 -1.02
C ALA A 37 -11.56 -3.16 -1.26
N GLU A 38 -12.54 -4.02 -1.51
CA GLU A 38 -12.33 -5.43 -1.85
C GLU A 38 -11.53 -5.59 -3.16
N ALA A 39 -11.78 -4.75 -4.16
CA ALA A 39 -11.06 -4.75 -5.44
C ALA A 39 -9.56 -4.37 -5.31
N CYS A 40 -9.14 -3.84 -4.16
CA CYS A 40 -7.73 -3.55 -3.89
C CYS A 40 -6.90 -4.80 -3.55
N PHE A 41 -7.55 -5.92 -3.28
CA PHE A 41 -6.93 -7.19 -2.88
C PHE A 41 -7.08 -8.25 -3.95
N ALA A 42 -6.08 -9.12 -4.04
CA ALA A 42 -6.17 -10.32 -4.87
C ALA A 42 -6.78 -11.50 -4.08
N PRO A 43 -7.32 -12.52 -4.75
CA PRO A 43 -7.93 -13.67 -4.05
C PRO A 43 -6.99 -14.37 -3.07
N GLU A 44 -5.70 -14.37 -3.35
CA GLU A 44 -4.66 -14.96 -2.49
C GLU A 44 -4.33 -14.17 -1.23
N ASP A 45 -4.83 -12.94 -1.10
CA ASP A 45 -4.57 -12.08 0.07
C ASP A 45 -5.43 -12.42 1.29
N MET A 46 -6.40 -13.31 1.14
CA MET A 46 -7.35 -13.67 2.21
C MET A 46 -7.90 -12.44 2.95
N ALA A 47 -8.24 -11.39 2.17
CA ALA A 47 -8.67 -10.12 2.72
C ALA A 47 -10.14 -10.14 3.13
N ILE A 48 -10.43 -9.56 4.29
CA ILE A 48 -11.79 -9.35 4.80
C ILE A 48 -12.03 -7.85 4.90
N VAL A 49 -13.09 -7.35 4.28
CA VAL A 49 -13.56 -5.97 4.40
C VAL A 49 -14.90 -5.98 5.13
N SER A 50 -14.90 -5.53 6.39
CA SER A 50 -16.08 -5.65 7.25
C SER A 50 -16.10 -4.61 8.37
N CYS A 51 -17.29 -4.29 8.89
CA CYS A 51 -17.51 -3.59 10.16
C CYS A 51 -17.99 -4.53 11.28
N ASP A 52 -17.96 -5.84 11.05
CA ASP A 52 -18.42 -6.83 12.02
C ASP A 52 -17.30 -7.17 13.02
N ARG A 53 -17.57 -6.90 14.30
CA ARG A 53 -16.64 -7.22 15.38
C ARG A 53 -16.42 -8.72 15.55
N ALA A 54 -17.41 -9.55 15.23
CA ALA A 54 -17.25 -10.99 15.29
C ALA A 54 -16.25 -11.47 14.22
N ALA A 55 -16.39 -10.98 12.99
CA ALA A 55 -15.46 -11.28 11.91
C ALA A 55 -14.02 -10.82 12.22
N LEU A 56 -13.84 -9.65 12.86
CA LEU A 56 -12.51 -9.20 13.28
C LEU A 56 -11.95 -10.09 14.40
N ARG A 57 -12.78 -10.50 15.36
CA ARG A 57 -12.36 -11.43 16.41
C ARG A 57 -11.89 -12.76 15.83
N ASP A 58 -12.66 -13.32 14.89
CA ASP A 58 -12.31 -14.57 14.22
C ASP A 58 -11.02 -14.44 13.40
N PHE A 59 -10.83 -13.29 12.75
CA PHE A 59 -9.60 -12.99 12.03
C PHE A 59 -8.38 -12.96 12.96
N LEU A 60 -8.49 -12.39 14.15
CA LEU A 60 -7.40 -12.26 15.12
C LEU A 60 -7.14 -13.56 15.92
N GLN A 61 -8.06 -14.51 15.93
CA GLN A 61 -7.87 -15.78 16.63
C GLN A 61 -6.74 -16.60 16.00
N GLY A 62 -5.78 -17.00 16.84
CA GLY A 62 -4.64 -17.78 16.42
C GLY A 62 -3.49 -16.97 15.80
N GLU A 63 -3.66 -15.67 15.63
CA GLU A 63 -2.57 -14.79 15.24
C GLU A 63 -1.66 -14.46 16.44
N GLY A 64 -0.36 -14.31 16.17
CA GLY A 64 0.59 -13.81 17.16
C GLY A 64 0.65 -12.29 17.11
N LYS A 65 1.51 -11.76 16.24
CA LYS A 65 1.68 -10.32 16.02
C LYS A 65 0.95 -9.85 14.78
N VAL A 66 0.27 -8.72 14.91
CA VAL A 66 -0.43 -8.05 13.80
C VAL A 66 0.06 -6.62 13.65
N THR A 67 0.03 -6.11 12.43
CA THR A 67 0.28 -4.69 12.15
C THR A 67 -1.06 -3.99 12.02
N VAL A 68 -1.24 -2.90 12.75
CA VAL A 68 -2.48 -2.14 12.84
C VAL A 68 -2.26 -0.73 12.31
N PHE A 69 -3.16 -0.28 11.46
CA PHE A 69 -3.26 1.10 11.00
C PHE A 69 -4.55 1.67 11.59
N PRO A 70 -4.52 2.35 12.75
CA PRO A 70 -5.73 2.70 13.52
C PRO A 70 -6.59 3.77 12.87
N ASP A 71 -6.00 4.63 12.05
CA ASP A 71 -6.69 5.76 11.44
C ASP A 71 -7.09 5.49 9.99
N ALA A 72 -8.14 6.19 9.54
CA ALA A 72 -8.55 6.22 8.13
C ALA A 72 -7.47 6.80 7.19
N GLU A 73 -6.46 7.41 7.74
CA GLU A 73 -5.33 7.99 7.07
C GLU A 73 -4.31 6.89 6.77
N ILE A 74 -4.50 6.22 5.63
CA ILE A 74 -3.63 5.12 5.25
C ILE A 74 -2.23 5.65 4.91
N PRO A 75 -1.19 5.21 5.61
CA PRO A 75 0.17 5.63 5.32
C PRO A 75 0.63 5.13 3.96
N VAL A 76 1.25 5.99 3.19
CA VAL A 76 1.79 5.66 1.86
C VAL A 76 3.18 5.04 1.95
N ARG A 77 3.89 5.27 3.05
CA ARG A 77 5.25 4.79 3.26
C ARG A 77 5.43 4.23 4.67
N LEU A 78 6.10 3.09 4.78
CA LEU A 78 6.38 2.40 6.03
C LEU A 78 7.82 2.61 6.50
N GLU A 79 8.31 3.86 6.55
CA GLU A 79 9.66 4.17 7.04
C GLU A 79 9.63 5.29 8.09
N GLY A 80 10.25 5.08 9.27
CA GLY A 80 10.43 6.06 10.34
C GLY A 80 9.25 6.13 11.34
N ARG A 81 8.89 7.29 11.90
CA ARG A 81 7.84 7.43 12.92
C ARG A 81 6.47 7.51 12.28
N GLY A 82 5.55 6.59 12.57
CA GLY A 82 4.27 6.54 11.90
C GLY A 82 3.10 6.07 12.74
N TYR A 83 1.95 6.06 12.11
CA TYR A 83 0.65 5.68 12.68
C TYR A 83 0.38 4.17 12.60
N ALA A 84 1.34 3.37 12.13
CA ALA A 84 1.23 1.92 12.19
C ALA A 84 1.83 1.39 13.50
N TYR A 85 1.18 0.39 14.06
CA TYR A 85 1.60 -0.26 15.28
C TYR A 85 1.65 -1.77 15.09
N ARG A 86 2.64 -2.40 15.72
CA ARG A 86 2.68 -3.84 15.85
C ARG A 86 2.17 -4.21 17.22
N ALA A 87 1.19 -5.08 17.32
CA ALA A 87 0.56 -5.50 18.54
C ALA A 87 0.36 -7.00 18.60
N GLU A 88 0.31 -7.56 19.80
CA GLU A 88 -0.17 -8.92 19.98
C GLU A 88 -1.69 -8.97 19.71
N ALA A 89 -2.14 -9.94 18.92
CA ALA A 89 -3.55 -10.07 18.56
C ALA A 89 -4.45 -10.24 19.80
N ALA A 90 -3.95 -10.91 20.85
CA ALA A 90 -4.66 -11.04 22.13
C ALA A 90 -4.91 -9.70 22.80
N ALA A 91 -3.92 -8.78 22.79
CA ALA A 91 -4.06 -7.46 23.37
C ALA A 91 -5.11 -6.60 22.63
N LEU A 92 -5.20 -6.74 21.32
CA LEU A 92 -6.24 -6.10 20.51
C LEU A 92 -7.64 -6.61 20.88
N LEU A 93 -7.78 -7.91 21.10
CA LEU A 93 -9.05 -8.52 21.48
C LEU A 93 -9.54 -8.05 22.86
N GLU A 94 -8.63 -7.76 23.79
CA GLU A 94 -8.96 -7.35 25.16
C GLU A 94 -9.19 -5.84 25.31
N GLY A 95 -8.47 -5.00 24.55
CA GLY A 95 -8.42 -3.56 24.80
C GLY A 95 -9.07 -2.69 23.73
N TRP A 96 -8.83 -2.96 22.47
CA TRP A 96 -9.24 -2.05 21.39
C TRP A 96 -10.75 -2.02 21.15
N PHE A 97 -11.45 -3.11 21.46
CA PHE A 97 -12.91 -3.20 21.29
C PHE A 97 -13.69 -2.37 22.29
N GLU A 98 -13.12 -2.03 23.45
CA GLU A 98 -13.80 -1.24 24.46
C GLU A 98 -13.62 0.26 24.26
N SER A 99 -12.56 0.68 23.59
CA SER A 99 -12.28 2.10 23.30
C SER A 99 -11.45 2.24 22.03
N PRO A 100 -12.05 2.19 20.83
CA PRO A 100 -11.32 2.29 19.57
C PRO A 100 -10.58 3.63 19.38
N ASP A 101 -10.94 4.68 20.11
CA ASP A 101 -10.30 5.99 20.09
C ASP A 101 -9.15 6.15 21.09
N SER A 102 -8.84 5.14 21.88
CA SER A 102 -7.74 5.29 22.84
C SER A 102 -6.39 4.99 22.16
N SER A 103 -5.62 6.04 21.94
CA SER A 103 -4.21 6.00 21.56
C SER A 103 -3.30 5.29 22.59
N GLU A 104 -3.87 4.74 23.65
CA GLU A 104 -3.18 4.11 24.77
C GLU A 104 -3.46 2.61 24.87
N VAL A 105 -3.35 1.87 23.77
CA VAL A 105 -3.34 0.41 23.88
C VAL A 105 -1.98 -0.04 24.43
N ARG A 106 -1.99 -0.61 25.62
CA ARG A 106 -0.76 -1.12 26.26
C ARG A 106 -0.11 -2.18 25.38
N GLY A 107 1.19 -2.05 25.14
CA GLY A 107 1.98 -3.01 24.38
C GLY A 107 2.03 -2.77 22.87
N TRP A 108 1.57 -1.64 22.39
CA TRP A 108 1.75 -1.25 21.01
C TRP A 108 3.17 -0.74 20.77
N GLU A 109 3.88 -1.38 19.84
CA GLU A 109 5.20 -0.95 19.39
C GLU A 109 5.05 -0.18 18.08
N PRO A 110 5.64 1.01 17.92
CA PRO A 110 5.65 1.72 16.64
C PRO A 110 6.25 0.83 15.54
N TYR A 111 5.57 0.76 14.40
CA TYR A 111 6.01 -0.02 13.25
C TYR A 111 6.10 0.86 12.01
N GLY A 112 7.31 1.11 11.57
CA GLY A 112 7.57 1.94 10.41
C GLY A 112 7.28 3.43 10.64
N SER A 113 7.34 4.22 9.59
CA SER A 113 6.82 5.58 9.55
C SER A 113 5.81 5.73 8.45
N SER A 114 4.85 6.57 8.74
CA SER A 114 3.90 7.00 7.74
C SER A 114 3.65 8.50 7.90
N THR A 115 3.36 9.16 6.81
CA THR A 115 2.88 10.54 6.82
C THR A 115 1.42 10.49 6.42
N PRO A 116 0.48 10.92 7.28
CA PRO A 116 -0.92 10.95 6.91
C PRO A 116 -1.14 11.91 5.73
N ILE A 117 -2.09 11.57 4.87
CA ILE A 117 -2.50 12.42 3.75
C ILE A 117 -3.72 13.20 4.20
N LEU A 118 -3.52 14.43 4.64
CA LEU A 118 -4.56 15.33 5.15
C LEU A 118 -4.95 16.41 4.14
N SER A 119 -4.10 16.62 3.13
CA SER A 119 -4.26 17.67 2.12
C SER A 119 -3.87 17.18 0.73
N LEU A 120 -4.20 17.95 -0.30
CA LEU A 120 -3.71 17.70 -1.66
C LEU A 120 -2.19 17.89 -1.78
N GLU A 121 -1.61 18.74 -0.96
CA GLU A 121 -0.15 18.94 -0.90
C GLU A 121 0.54 17.68 -0.34
N ASP A 122 0.01 17.11 0.74
CA ASP A 122 0.50 15.84 1.28
C ASP A 122 0.38 14.72 0.25
N LEU A 123 -0.76 14.62 -0.44
CA LEU A 123 -0.95 13.64 -1.51
C LEU A 123 0.09 13.79 -2.61
N GLN A 124 0.35 15.02 -3.07
CA GLN A 124 1.36 15.28 -4.10
C GLN A 124 2.76 14.90 -3.64
N ALA A 125 3.13 15.25 -2.42
CA ALA A 125 4.43 14.88 -1.83
C ALA A 125 4.59 13.35 -1.75
N GLN A 126 3.54 12.65 -1.35
CA GLN A 126 3.53 11.19 -1.28
C GLN A 126 3.59 10.54 -2.68
N GLU A 127 2.91 11.08 -3.68
CA GLU A 127 2.99 10.59 -5.05
C GLU A 127 4.41 10.70 -5.61
N MET A 128 5.12 11.79 -5.33
CA MET A 128 6.52 11.93 -5.70
C MET A 128 7.42 10.90 -5.00
N SER A 129 7.20 10.69 -3.70
CA SER A 129 7.93 9.69 -2.93
C SER A 129 7.70 8.27 -3.44
N VAL A 130 6.45 7.90 -3.72
CA VAL A 130 6.08 6.60 -4.30
C VAL A 130 6.69 6.42 -5.69
N ARG A 131 6.68 7.47 -6.53
CA ARG A 131 7.35 7.45 -7.84
C ARG A 131 8.82 7.09 -7.70
N ASP A 132 9.53 7.76 -6.79
CA ASP A 132 10.96 7.53 -6.60
C ASP A 132 11.26 6.09 -6.14
N ILE A 133 10.42 5.51 -5.28
CA ILE A 133 10.52 4.11 -4.86
C ILE A 133 10.32 3.17 -6.06
N ILE A 134 9.30 3.42 -6.89
CA ILE A 134 9.02 2.58 -8.08
C ILE A 134 10.19 2.66 -9.07
N LEU A 135 10.69 3.87 -9.34
CA LEU A 135 11.82 4.05 -10.25
C LEU A 135 13.08 3.37 -9.72
N ALA A 136 13.38 3.51 -8.42
CA ALA A 136 14.51 2.84 -7.78
C ALA A 136 14.42 1.30 -7.91
N ARG A 137 13.23 0.73 -7.72
CA ARG A 137 12.97 -0.71 -7.92
C ARG A 137 13.29 -1.16 -9.35
N HIS A 138 12.83 -0.42 -10.36
CA HIS A 138 13.13 -0.78 -11.75
C HIS A 138 14.60 -0.59 -12.11
N LEU A 139 15.24 0.46 -11.64
CA LEU A 139 16.68 0.66 -11.81
C LEU A 139 17.51 -0.48 -11.18
N SER A 140 17.15 -0.93 -9.97
CA SER A 140 17.82 -2.06 -9.32
C SER A 140 17.60 -3.39 -10.06
N ASN A 141 16.50 -3.51 -10.80
CA ASN A 141 16.19 -4.66 -11.65
C ASN A 141 16.83 -4.58 -13.06
N GLY A 142 17.73 -3.62 -13.29
CA GLY A 142 18.47 -3.48 -14.53
C GLY A 142 17.72 -2.76 -15.66
N VAL A 143 16.64 -2.04 -15.35
CA VAL A 143 15.98 -1.14 -16.29
C VAL A 143 16.74 0.18 -16.35
N ARG A 144 16.91 0.76 -17.53
CA ARG A 144 17.51 2.07 -17.73
C ARG A 144 16.43 3.12 -17.92
N ILE A 145 16.49 4.21 -17.18
CA ILE A 145 15.53 5.33 -17.28
C ILE A 145 16.36 6.59 -17.57
N LEU A 146 16.13 7.18 -18.74
CA LEU A 146 16.99 8.28 -19.23
C LEU A 146 16.74 9.58 -18.45
N ASP A 147 15.48 9.89 -18.17
CA ASP A 147 15.08 11.04 -17.36
C ASP A 147 14.02 10.62 -16.33
N PRO A 148 14.43 10.23 -15.11
CA PRO A 148 13.49 9.78 -14.07
C PRO A 148 12.45 10.83 -13.69
N ALA A 149 12.74 12.12 -13.83
CA ALA A 149 11.80 13.18 -13.49
C ALA A 149 10.61 13.28 -14.46
N ALA A 150 10.81 12.83 -15.70
CA ALA A 150 9.80 12.85 -16.76
C ALA A 150 9.15 11.48 -17.01
N VAL A 151 9.30 10.51 -16.12
CA VAL A 151 8.74 9.15 -16.28
C VAL A 151 7.79 8.82 -15.12
N TYR A 152 6.65 8.25 -15.46
CA TYR A 152 5.63 7.80 -14.50
C TYR A 152 5.27 6.34 -14.74
N ILE A 153 5.47 5.50 -13.73
CA ILE A 153 5.25 4.06 -13.79
C ILE A 153 4.27 3.65 -12.68
N ASP A 154 3.18 2.99 -13.06
CA ASP A 154 2.24 2.38 -12.12
C ASP A 154 2.97 1.27 -11.32
N PRO A 155 2.73 1.13 -10.01
CA PRO A 155 3.39 0.11 -9.19
C PRO A 155 3.19 -1.33 -9.68
N ARG A 156 2.13 -1.59 -10.45
CA ARG A 156 1.79 -2.92 -11.01
C ARG A 156 2.50 -3.24 -12.32
N VAL A 157 3.21 -2.28 -12.90
CA VAL A 157 3.96 -2.49 -14.15
C VAL A 157 5.18 -3.34 -13.90
N GLU A 158 5.41 -4.28 -14.80
CA GLU A 158 6.62 -5.11 -14.83
C GLU A 158 7.47 -4.78 -16.05
N ILE A 159 8.77 -4.63 -15.86
CA ILE A 159 9.72 -4.28 -16.92
C ILE A 159 10.93 -5.21 -16.85
N GLY A 160 11.23 -5.87 -17.95
CA GLY A 160 12.40 -6.73 -18.07
C GLY A 160 13.72 -5.95 -18.11
N ALA A 161 14.77 -6.58 -17.56
CA ALA A 161 16.11 -6.00 -17.52
C ALA A 161 16.65 -5.66 -18.92
N GLY A 162 17.52 -4.65 -19.01
CA GLY A 162 18.08 -4.14 -20.27
C GLY A 162 17.18 -3.14 -21.00
N THR A 163 15.90 -3.05 -20.63
CA THR A 163 14.95 -2.12 -21.25
C THR A 163 15.30 -0.68 -20.94
N LEU A 164 15.20 0.18 -21.96
CA LEU A 164 15.41 1.63 -21.88
C LEU A 164 14.05 2.35 -21.91
N ILE A 165 13.80 3.19 -20.91
CA ILE A 165 12.62 4.05 -20.83
C ILE A 165 13.04 5.48 -21.14
N LEU A 166 12.42 6.08 -22.16
CA LEU A 166 12.71 7.43 -22.62
C LEU A 166 11.79 8.47 -21.95
N PRO A 167 12.19 9.75 -21.95
CA PRO A 167 11.43 10.83 -21.29
C PRO A 167 9.98 10.96 -21.77
N GLY A 168 9.12 11.41 -20.86
CA GLY A 168 7.68 11.60 -21.15
C GLY A 168 6.87 10.30 -21.19
N THR A 169 7.48 9.17 -20.87
CA THR A 169 6.80 7.87 -20.88
C THR A 169 5.93 7.68 -19.65
N ILE A 170 4.70 7.22 -19.87
CA ILE A 170 3.72 6.88 -18.82
C ILE A 170 3.28 5.43 -19.00
N LEU A 171 3.59 4.59 -18.02
CA LEU A 171 3.22 3.17 -18.00
C LEU A 171 2.17 2.93 -16.92
N ARG A 172 1.02 2.33 -17.29
CA ARG A 172 -0.13 2.20 -16.39
C ARG A 172 -0.69 0.77 -16.36
N GLY A 173 -1.41 0.48 -15.26
CA GLY A 173 -2.15 -0.76 -15.09
C GLY A 173 -1.24 -1.98 -14.93
N HIS A 174 -1.66 -3.13 -15.46
CA HIS A 174 -0.92 -4.38 -15.43
C HIS A 174 -0.05 -4.60 -16.67
N THR A 175 0.60 -3.53 -17.13
CA THR A 175 1.47 -3.59 -18.30
C THR A 175 2.72 -4.40 -18.01
N THR A 176 3.04 -5.34 -18.89
CA THR A 176 4.29 -6.10 -18.88
C THR A 176 5.13 -5.75 -20.11
N ILE A 177 6.36 -5.30 -19.88
CA ILE A 177 7.35 -5.00 -20.91
C ILE A 177 8.47 -6.04 -20.84
N GLY A 178 8.85 -6.58 -22.00
CA GLY A 178 9.91 -7.57 -22.10
C GLY A 178 11.31 -7.02 -21.76
N ARG A 179 12.32 -7.84 -22.01
CA ARG A 179 13.72 -7.48 -21.85
C ARG A 179 14.23 -6.74 -23.10
N ASP A 180 15.25 -5.92 -22.90
CA ASP A 180 16.02 -5.27 -23.99
C ASP A 180 15.14 -4.46 -24.96
N CYS A 181 14.03 -3.90 -24.47
CA CYS A 181 13.12 -3.04 -25.23
C CYS A 181 13.54 -1.56 -25.13
N GLU A 182 13.02 -0.75 -26.05
CA GLU A 182 13.07 0.72 -25.95
C GLU A 182 11.64 1.26 -25.99
N ILE A 183 11.25 2.04 -24.99
CA ILE A 183 9.90 2.58 -24.84
C ILE A 183 9.93 4.10 -24.73
N GLY A 184 9.19 4.75 -25.62
CA GLY A 184 9.10 6.20 -25.67
C GLY A 184 9.84 6.79 -26.87
N PRO A 185 10.16 8.11 -26.89
CA PRO A 185 9.69 9.09 -25.90
C PRO A 185 8.20 9.40 -26.01
N ASN A 186 7.63 9.99 -24.95
CA ASN A 186 6.24 10.43 -24.89
C ASN A 186 5.21 9.30 -25.16
N ALA A 187 5.56 8.07 -24.80
CA ALA A 187 4.66 6.93 -24.96
C ALA A 187 3.73 6.80 -23.74
N MET A 188 2.47 6.40 -24.02
CA MET A 188 1.53 5.97 -22.99
C MET A 188 1.13 4.53 -23.26
N VAL A 189 1.40 3.64 -22.32
CA VAL A 189 1.05 2.20 -22.39
C VAL A 189 0.19 1.83 -21.18
N ARG A 190 -0.89 1.04 -21.44
CA ARG A 190 -1.80 0.57 -20.40
C ARG A 190 -2.48 -0.74 -20.80
#